data_53a0dfa6889468abddfd638fe9384a7c
#
_entry.id   53a0dfa6889468abddfd638fe9384a7c
#
_cell.length_a   1.000
_cell.length_b   1.000
_cell.length_c   1.000
_cell.angle_alpha   90.00
_cell.angle_beta   90.00
_cell.angle_gamma   90.00
#
_symmetry.space_group_name_H-M   'P 1'
#
loop_
_entity.id
_entity.type
_entity.pdbx_description
1 polymer ?
#
loop_
_entity_poly.entity_id
_entity_poly.type
_entity_poly.pdbx_seq_one_letter_code
_entity_poly.pdbx_strand_id
1 'polypeptide(L)'
;MSQDSAAVPPLDSSRSTVPPIVQLRKVDKDYQLGKVLVPALHEIDLDIQPGEFTVIAGPSGSGKTTLLNLIGCVDVASRGQVTVDGRDTGKLSEKALTQLRLDKLGFIFQSFNLVGVLDAFQNIEFPLLLQKTLGKKERHARVQALLEKVGIAQYAHHRPGELSGGQRQRVAIARALVTQPRIVLADEPTANLDSTTGTAILDLMQELNRQGTTFLFSTHDPRVVSRAGRVVRLIDGRVVDDQATAAEVATAMAIH
;
A
#
# COMPACT_ATOMS: atom_id res chain seq x y z
N MET A 1 -24.31 -9.29 -56.14
CA MET A 1 -24.72 -8.47 -55.00
C MET A 1 -23.83 -8.94 -53.81
N SER A 2 -22.69 -8.28 -53.69
CA SER A 2 -21.68 -8.56 -52.68
C SER A 2 -22.03 -7.74 -51.41
N GLN A 3 -22.16 -8.39 -50.29
CA GLN A 3 -22.33 -7.74 -48.97
C GLN A 3 -20.94 -7.44 -48.41
N ASP A 4 -20.64 -6.19 -48.32
CA ASP A 4 -19.47 -5.62 -47.67
C ASP A 4 -19.68 -5.75 -46.12
N SER A 5 -18.90 -6.62 -45.50
CA SER A 5 -18.86 -6.77 -44.04
C SER A 5 -17.82 -5.76 -43.52
N ALA A 6 -18.31 -4.61 -43.06
CA ALA A 6 -17.47 -3.62 -42.39
C ALA A 6 -16.98 -4.18 -41.07
N ALA A 7 -15.68 -4.43 -40.94
CA ALA A 7 -15.00 -4.77 -39.72
C ALA A 7 -15.06 -3.57 -38.75
N VAL A 8 -15.62 -3.80 -37.57
CA VAL A 8 -15.60 -2.83 -36.45
C VAL A 8 -14.15 -2.74 -35.95
N PRO A 9 -13.55 -1.53 -35.89
CA PRO A 9 -12.21 -1.39 -35.35
C PRO A 9 -12.19 -1.72 -33.84
N PRO A 10 -11.09 -2.31 -33.30
CA PRO A 10 -10.97 -2.61 -31.89
C PRO A 10 -11.01 -1.32 -31.07
N LEU A 11 -11.78 -1.33 -30.00
CA LEU A 11 -11.86 -0.25 -29.02
C LEU A 11 -10.46 0.01 -28.44
N ASP A 12 -9.90 1.13 -28.79
CA ASP A 12 -8.69 1.68 -28.22
C ASP A 12 -8.96 1.97 -26.73
N SER A 13 -8.36 1.15 -25.85
CA SER A 13 -8.39 1.36 -24.41
C SER A 13 -7.64 2.67 -24.13
N SER A 14 -8.38 3.76 -23.96
CA SER A 14 -7.86 5.09 -23.62
C SER A 14 -6.96 5.00 -22.40
N ARG A 15 -5.64 4.95 -22.62
CA ARG A 15 -4.62 5.10 -21.56
C ARG A 15 -4.88 6.44 -20.90
N SER A 16 -5.11 6.41 -19.59
CA SER A 16 -5.21 7.60 -18.76
C SER A 16 -4.07 8.56 -19.11
N THR A 17 -4.37 9.83 -19.35
CA THR A 17 -3.38 10.88 -19.66
C THR A 17 -2.48 11.20 -18.48
N VAL A 18 -2.82 10.70 -17.28
CA VAL A 18 -2.03 10.87 -16.04
C VAL A 18 -1.02 9.74 -15.94
N PRO A 19 0.28 10.04 -15.75
CA PRO A 19 1.29 9.00 -15.61
C PRO A 19 1.03 8.17 -14.32
N PRO A 20 1.28 6.86 -14.36
CA PRO A 20 1.18 5.99 -13.20
C PRO A 20 2.06 6.48 -12.04
N ILE A 21 1.55 6.35 -10.82
CA ILE A 21 2.30 6.72 -9.61
C ILE A 21 3.34 5.66 -9.24
N VAL A 22 3.09 4.40 -9.62
CA VAL A 22 4.05 3.28 -9.55
C VAL A 22 4.12 2.60 -10.90
N GLN A 23 5.34 2.30 -11.36
CA GLN A 23 5.59 1.50 -12.57
C GLN A 23 6.65 0.46 -12.28
N LEU A 24 6.35 -0.79 -12.60
CA LEU A 24 7.31 -1.88 -12.63
C LEU A 24 7.47 -2.37 -14.07
N ARG A 25 8.71 -2.62 -14.49
CA ARG A 25 9.03 -3.11 -15.85
C ARG A 25 10.04 -4.23 -15.75
N LYS A 26 9.62 -5.45 -16.10
CA LYS A 26 10.43 -6.67 -16.08
C LYS A 26 11.18 -6.87 -14.75
N VAL A 27 10.47 -6.67 -13.64
CA VAL A 27 11.09 -6.65 -12.31
C VAL A 27 11.25 -8.07 -11.78
N ASP A 28 12.50 -8.42 -11.46
CA ASP A 28 12.85 -9.63 -10.70
C ASP A 28 13.39 -9.25 -9.33
N LYS A 29 13.10 -10.10 -8.34
CA LYS A 29 13.73 -10.02 -7.02
C LYS A 29 14.20 -11.38 -6.56
N ASP A 30 15.50 -11.48 -6.31
CA ASP A 30 16.17 -12.65 -5.76
C ASP A 30 16.76 -12.31 -4.38
N TYR A 31 16.64 -13.23 -3.43
CA TYR A 31 17.28 -13.13 -2.11
C TYR A 31 18.42 -14.12 -1.99
N GLN A 32 19.54 -13.67 -1.45
CA GLN A 32 20.69 -14.52 -1.15
C GLN A 32 20.53 -15.11 0.26
N LEU A 33 20.25 -16.41 0.35
CA LEU A 33 20.23 -17.14 1.62
C LEU A 33 21.48 -18.03 1.73
N GLY A 34 22.53 -17.50 2.32
CA GLY A 34 23.83 -18.17 2.35
C GLY A 34 24.38 -18.34 0.92
N LYS A 35 24.50 -19.59 0.44
CA LYS A 35 24.95 -19.90 -0.94
C LYS A 35 23.81 -20.13 -1.93
N VAL A 36 22.56 -20.10 -1.46
CA VAL A 36 21.38 -20.38 -2.29
C VAL A 36 20.73 -19.06 -2.70
N LEU A 37 20.41 -18.93 -3.99
CA LEU A 37 19.62 -17.84 -4.52
C LEU A 37 18.16 -18.28 -4.50
N VAL A 38 17.31 -17.52 -3.81
CA VAL A 38 15.86 -17.78 -3.71
C VAL A 38 15.13 -16.68 -4.47
N PRO A 39 14.54 -17.00 -5.63
CA PRO A 39 13.75 -16.04 -6.39
C PRO A 39 12.43 -15.78 -5.67
N ALA A 40 12.03 -14.52 -5.56
CA ALA A 40 10.80 -14.09 -4.91
C ALA A 40 9.82 -13.39 -5.86
N LEU A 41 10.32 -12.72 -6.91
CA LEU A 41 9.50 -12.11 -7.96
C LEU A 41 10.13 -12.38 -9.33
N HIS A 42 9.28 -12.56 -10.34
CA HIS A 42 9.67 -12.92 -11.69
C HIS A 42 8.97 -12.04 -12.73
N GLU A 43 9.75 -11.26 -13.49
CA GLU A 43 9.31 -10.47 -14.64
C GLU A 43 8.01 -9.67 -14.38
N ILE A 44 7.92 -9.00 -13.23
CA ILE A 44 6.74 -8.22 -12.90
C ILE A 44 6.63 -6.98 -13.79
N ASP A 45 5.54 -6.88 -14.53
CA ASP A 45 5.06 -5.67 -15.19
C ASP A 45 3.78 -5.23 -14.50
N LEU A 46 3.75 -4.01 -13.94
CA LEU A 46 2.59 -3.49 -13.19
C LEU A 46 2.60 -1.97 -13.18
N ASP A 47 1.43 -1.36 -13.43
CA ASP A 47 1.19 0.07 -13.27
C ASP A 47 0.11 0.30 -12.22
N ILE A 48 0.32 1.26 -11.30
CA ILE A 48 -0.69 1.74 -10.35
C ILE A 48 -0.97 3.20 -10.66
N GLN A 49 -2.24 3.55 -10.82
CA GLN A 49 -2.66 4.92 -11.10
C GLN A 49 -2.85 5.72 -9.80
N PRO A 50 -2.67 7.06 -9.83
CA PRO A 50 -3.02 7.91 -8.70
C PRO A 50 -4.51 7.74 -8.32
N GLY A 51 -4.80 7.63 -7.02
CA GLY A 51 -6.15 7.48 -6.49
C GLY A 51 -6.72 6.06 -6.55
N GLU A 52 -5.98 5.06 -7.04
CA GLU A 52 -6.44 3.67 -7.00
C GLU A 52 -6.56 3.13 -5.57
N PHE A 53 -7.53 2.22 -5.39
CA PHE A 53 -7.65 1.33 -4.23
C PHE A 53 -7.41 -0.09 -4.73
N THR A 54 -6.14 -0.50 -4.75
CA THR A 54 -5.67 -1.73 -5.39
C THR A 54 -5.28 -2.77 -4.34
N VAL A 55 -5.67 -4.02 -4.56
CA VAL A 55 -5.30 -5.17 -3.72
C VAL A 55 -4.36 -6.09 -4.51
N ILE A 56 -3.22 -6.44 -3.92
CA ILE A 56 -2.38 -7.55 -4.33
C ILE A 56 -2.83 -8.78 -3.56
N ALA A 57 -3.48 -9.72 -4.24
CA ALA A 57 -4.02 -10.94 -3.68
C ALA A 57 -3.21 -12.17 -4.12
N GLY A 58 -3.09 -13.15 -3.24
CA GLY A 58 -2.39 -14.41 -3.53
C GLY A 58 -2.10 -15.23 -2.29
N PRO A 59 -1.71 -16.50 -2.43
CA PRO A 59 -1.40 -17.37 -1.30
C PRO A 59 -0.22 -16.86 -0.47
N SER A 60 -0.03 -17.42 0.73
CA SER A 60 1.17 -17.14 1.53
C SER A 60 2.43 -17.53 0.74
N GLY A 61 3.47 -16.72 0.82
CA GLY A 61 4.72 -16.96 0.08
C GLY A 61 4.71 -16.55 -1.40
N SER A 62 3.60 -16.03 -1.96
CA SER A 62 3.55 -15.64 -3.38
C SER A 62 4.38 -14.40 -3.75
N GLY A 63 5.01 -13.71 -2.78
CA GLY A 63 5.84 -12.53 -3.04
C GLY A 63 5.17 -11.17 -2.76
N LYS A 64 3.94 -11.13 -2.19
CA LYS A 64 3.20 -9.88 -1.92
C LYS A 64 3.98 -8.86 -1.10
N THR A 65 4.50 -9.27 0.04
CA THR A 65 5.31 -8.40 0.92
C THR A 65 6.60 -7.96 0.21
N THR A 66 7.23 -8.83 -0.58
CA THR A 66 8.40 -8.46 -1.41
C THR A 66 8.04 -7.36 -2.41
N LEU A 67 6.91 -7.52 -3.11
CA LEU A 67 6.43 -6.51 -4.06
C LEU A 67 6.14 -5.18 -3.38
N LEU A 68 5.45 -5.20 -2.22
CA LEU A 68 5.23 -3.99 -1.41
C LEU A 68 6.54 -3.35 -0.94
N ASN A 69 7.56 -4.14 -0.57
CA ASN A 69 8.86 -3.62 -0.15
C ASN A 69 9.61 -2.93 -1.29
N LEU A 70 9.53 -3.43 -2.52
CA LEU A 70 10.11 -2.77 -3.69
C LEU A 70 9.40 -1.44 -3.99
N ILE A 71 8.07 -1.42 -4.02
CA ILE A 71 7.26 -0.22 -4.21
C ILE A 71 7.48 0.76 -3.06
N GLY A 72 7.62 0.22 -1.84
CA GLY A 72 7.89 0.98 -0.62
C GLY A 72 9.31 1.54 -0.52
N CYS A 73 10.18 1.28 -1.49
CA CYS A 73 11.59 1.67 -1.44
C CYS A 73 12.33 1.15 -0.19
N VAL A 74 11.83 0.07 0.42
CA VAL A 74 12.48 -0.63 1.55
C VAL A 74 13.56 -1.56 1.02
N ASP A 75 13.36 -2.08 -0.19
CA ASP A 75 14.27 -2.95 -0.90
C ASP A 75 14.41 -2.48 -2.35
N VAL A 76 15.38 -3.01 -3.09
CA VAL A 76 15.61 -2.72 -4.50
C VAL A 76 15.49 -3.98 -5.34
N ALA A 77 15.05 -3.82 -6.60
CA ALA A 77 14.95 -4.92 -7.55
C ALA A 77 16.32 -5.52 -7.86
N SER A 78 16.37 -6.84 -8.10
CA SER A 78 17.59 -7.51 -8.58
C SER A 78 17.80 -7.25 -10.06
N ARG A 79 16.72 -7.15 -10.85
CA ARG A 79 16.69 -6.82 -12.29
C ARG A 79 15.42 -6.06 -12.61
N GLY A 80 15.40 -5.40 -13.77
CA GLY A 80 14.28 -4.57 -14.21
C GLY A 80 14.28 -3.18 -13.60
N GLN A 81 13.15 -2.49 -13.69
CA GLN A 81 13.04 -1.10 -13.27
C GLN A 81 11.78 -0.89 -12.40
N VAL A 82 11.95 -0.25 -11.25
CA VAL A 82 10.87 0.21 -10.38
C VAL A 82 10.88 1.74 -10.34
N THR A 83 9.79 2.35 -10.74
CA THR A 83 9.59 3.81 -10.68
C THR A 83 8.47 4.12 -9.68
N VAL A 84 8.74 5.02 -8.73
CA VAL A 84 7.79 5.48 -7.72
C VAL A 84 7.77 7.01 -7.72
N ASP A 85 6.57 7.59 -7.87
CA ASP A 85 6.37 9.04 -8.01
C ASP A 85 7.33 9.67 -9.05
N GLY A 86 7.47 9.00 -10.22
CA GLY A 86 8.32 9.42 -11.34
C GLY A 86 9.83 9.22 -11.11
N ARG A 87 10.27 8.57 -10.03
CA ARG A 87 11.68 8.34 -9.71
C ARG A 87 12.05 6.87 -9.85
N ASP A 88 13.07 6.56 -10.63
CA ASP A 88 13.66 5.23 -10.76
C ASP A 88 14.42 4.87 -9.47
N THR A 89 13.85 3.96 -8.67
CA THR A 89 14.38 3.62 -7.34
C THR A 89 15.73 2.92 -7.40
N GLY A 90 16.00 2.18 -8.48
CA GLY A 90 17.30 1.48 -8.68
C GLY A 90 18.48 2.43 -8.92
N LYS A 91 18.20 3.71 -9.24
CA LYS A 91 19.22 4.75 -9.47
C LYS A 91 19.41 5.67 -8.26
N LEU A 92 18.62 5.51 -7.21
CA LEU A 92 18.68 6.37 -6.03
C LEU A 92 19.68 5.84 -4.99
N SER A 93 20.35 6.76 -4.32
CA SER A 93 21.14 6.43 -3.13
C SER A 93 20.21 6.07 -1.95
N GLU A 94 20.74 5.34 -0.95
CA GLU A 94 19.99 5.02 0.29
C GLU A 94 19.37 6.25 0.96
N LYS A 95 20.09 7.36 0.98
CA LYS A 95 19.60 8.64 1.51
C LYS A 95 18.41 9.15 0.68
N ALA A 96 18.46 9.06 -0.64
CA ALA A 96 17.39 9.50 -1.52
C ALA A 96 16.16 8.57 -1.42
N LEU A 97 16.36 7.25 -1.28
CA LEU A 97 15.28 6.28 -1.00
C LEU A 97 14.61 6.56 0.34
N THR A 98 15.40 6.83 1.39
CA THR A 98 14.86 7.21 2.71
C THR A 98 14.03 8.49 2.64
N GLN A 99 14.48 9.49 1.89
CA GLN A 99 13.73 10.73 1.71
C GLN A 99 12.46 10.51 0.91
N LEU A 100 12.51 9.69 -0.16
CA LEU A 100 11.32 9.33 -0.95
C LEU A 100 10.27 8.61 -0.08
N ARG A 101 10.69 7.64 0.75
CA ARG A 101 9.81 6.98 1.73
C ARG A 101 9.14 8.00 2.66
N LEU A 102 9.94 8.87 3.25
CA LEU A 102 9.45 9.84 4.24
C LEU A 102 8.47 10.86 3.66
N ASP A 103 8.66 11.27 2.40
CA ASP A 103 7.88 12.35 1.78
C ASP A 103 6.66 11.85 1.00
N LYS A 104 6.72 10.63 0.45
CA LYS A 104 5.74 10.18 -0.55
C LYS A 104 4.98 8.92 -0.16
N LEU A 105 5.48 8.15 0.81
CA LEU A 105 4.95 6.85 1.17
C LEU A 105 4.48 6.82 2.61
N GLY A 106 3.31 6.23 2.85
CA GLY A 106 2.81 5.85 4.16
C GLY A 106 2.81 4.34 4.30
N PHE A 107 3.08 3.81 5.49
CA PHE A 107 3.12 2.38 5.74
C PHE A 107 2.18 2.00 6.87
N ILE A 108 1.36 0.97 6.62
CA ILE A 108 0.49 0.32 7.59
C ILE A 108 0.89 -1.15 7.61
N PHE A 109 1.34 -1.63 8.77
CA PHE A 109 1.83 -2.99 8.96
C PHE A 109 0.84 -3.83 9.75
N GLN A 110 0.83 -5.14 9.53
CA GLN A 110 0.04 -6.12 10.26
C GLN A 110 0.24 -6.02 11.78
N SER A 111 1.45 -5.84 12.26
CA SER A 111 1.80 -5.73 13.68
C SER A 111 1.83 -4.29 14.20
N PHE A 112 1.19 -3.35 13.48
CA PHE A 112 1.10 -1.91 13.77
C PHE A 112 2.45 -1.19 13.79
N ASN A 113 3.53 -1.80 14.24
CA ASN A 113 4.90 -1.26 14.36
C ASN A 113 4.94 0.11 15.05
N LEU A 114 4.16 0.26 16.14
CA LEU A 114 4.19 1.46 16.97
C LEU A 114 5.39 1.42 17.91
N VAL A 115 5.98 2.59 18.15
CA VAL A 115 7.08 2.76 19.10
C VAL A 115 6.50 2.71 20.51
N GLY A 116 6.76 1.64 21.26
CA GLY A 116 6.07 1.32 22.54
C GLY A 116 6.28 2.33 23.66
N VAL A 117 7.38 3.09 23.64
CA VAL A 117 7.69 4.13 24.64
C VAL A 117 7.04 5.49 24.33
N LEU A 118 6.55 5.68 23.11
CA LEU A 118 5.83 6.88 22.67
C LEU A 118 4.32 6.69 22.85
N ASP A 119 3.61 7.76 23.22
CA ASP A 119 2.15 7.77 23.20
C ASP A 119 1.59 7.83 21.75
N ALA A 120 0.26 7.79 21.61
CA ALA A 120 -0.39 7.82 20.29
C ALA A 120 -0.07 9.11 19.52
N PHE A 121 -0.11 10.27 20.21
CA PHE A 121 0.23 11.56 19.61
C PHE A 121 1.67 11.58 19.09
N GLN A 122 2.61 11.15 19.90
CA GLN A 122 4.03 11.11 19.57
C GLN A 122 4.34 10.12 18.42
N ASN A 123 3.68 8.94 18.41
CA ASN A 123 3.80 8.00 17.30
C ASN A 123 3.35 8.62 15.97
N ILE A 124 2.27 9.41 15.97
CA ILE A 124 1.78 10.09 14.78
C ILE A 124 2.68 11.28 14.41
N GLU A 125 3.19 12.05 15.38
CA GLU A 125 4.07 13.19 15.14
C GLU A 125 5.44 12.77 14.60
N PHE A 126 5.91 11.57 14.92
CA PHE A 126 7.28 11.12 14.68
C PHE A 126 7.76 11.29 13.22
N PRO A 127 7.00 10.92 12.17
CA PRO A 127 7.41 11.18 10.79
C PRO A 127 7.61 12.67 10.48
N LEU A 128 6.80 13.56 11.02
CA LEU A 128 6.93 15.01 10.82
C LEU A 128 8.20 15.59 11.47
N LEU A 129 8.63 15.00 12.60
CA LEU A 129 9.89 15.36 13.24
C LEU A 129 11.08 15.00 12.35
N LEU A 130 10.99 13.89 11.60
CA LEU A 130 12.03 13.45 10.66
C LEU A 130 12.06 14.34 9.40
N GLN A 131 10.90 14.76 8.87
CA GLN A 131 10.82 15.67 7.71
C GLN A 131 11.41 17.06 8.00
N LYS A 132 11.28 17.55 9.22
CA LYS A 132 11.77 18.88 9.66
C LYS A 132 11.25 20.06 8.83
N THR A 133 10.11 19.91 8.17
CA THR A 133 9.51 20.91 7.28
C THR A 133 8.55 21.85 8.00
N LEU A 134 7.98 21.42 9.13
CA LEU A 134 6.91 22.12 9.85
C LEU A 134 7.37 22.62 11.22
N GLY A 135 6.86 23.78 11.63
CA GLY A 135 7.01 24.31 12.98
C GLY A 135 6.20 23.49 14.00
N LYS A 136 6.54 23.61 15.29
CA LYS A 136 5.87 22.84 16.37
C LYS A 136 4.35 23.01 16.37
N LYS A 137 3.87 24.25 16.26
CA LYS A 137 2.42 24.56 16.28
C LYS A 137 1.67 23.87 15.14
N GLU A 138 2.23 23.89 13.94
CA GLU A 138 1.62 23.29 12.76
C GLU A 138 1.64 21.76 12.83
N ARG A 139 2.75 21.14 13.29
CA ARG A 139 2.81 19.70 13.53
C ARG A 139 1.72 19.25 14.50
N HIS A 140 1.62 19.93 15.67
CA HIS A 140 0.61 19.60 16.67
C HIS A 140 -0.82 19.73 16.12
N ALA A 141 -1.13 20.79 15.37
CA ALA A 141 -2.44 20.95 14.74
C ALA A 141 -2.74 19.82 13.75
N ARG A 142 -1.76 19.41 12.93
CA ARG A 142 -1.91 18.31 11.96
C ARG A 142 -2.13 16.96 12.64
N VAL A 143 -1.38 16.68 13.69
CA VAL A 143 -1.55 15.44 14.48
C VAL A 143 -2.92 15.41 15.13
N GLN A 144 -3.35 16.50 15.76
CA GLN A 144 -4.65 16.61 16.41
C GLN A 144 -5.80 16.37 15.40
N ALA A 145 -5.76 17.01 14.25
CA ALA A 145 -6.75 16.83 13.20
C ALA A 145 -6.83 15.36 12.72
N LEU A 146 -5.70 14.65 12.65
CA LEU A 146 -5.69 13.23 12.28
C LEU A 146 -6.23 12.34 13.39
N LEU A 147 -5.90 12.61 14.66
CA LEU A 147 -6.47 11.88 15.81
C LEU A 147 -8.00 11.98 15.82
N GLU A 148 -8.55 13.16 15.54
CA GLU A 148 -10.00 13.40 15.41
C GLU A 148 -10.56 12.64 14.20
N LYS A 149 -9.92 12.75 13.03
CA LYS A 149 -10.34 12.09 11.79
C LYS A 149 -10.41 10.57 11.91
N VAL A 150 -9.44 9.96 12.61
CA VAL A 150 -9.44 8.51 12.84
C VAL A 150 -10.24 8.09 14.10
N GLY A 151 -10.83 9.04 14.84
CA GLY A 151 -11.73 8.81 15.96
C GLY A 151 -11.05 8.29 17.23
N ILE A 152 -9.82 8.76 17.54
CA ILE A 152 -9.07 8.36 18.74
C ILE A 152 -8.47 9.54 19.51
N ALA A 153 -9.00 10.76 19.35
CA ALA A 153 -8.46 11.96 19.99
C ALA A 153 -8.40 11.83 21.53
N GLN A 154 -9.37 11.16 22.15
CA GLN A 154 -9.41 10.93 23.60
C GLN A 154 -8.29 10.00 24.11
N TYR A 155 -7.64 9.24 23.21
CA TYR A 155 -6.53 8.32 23.53
C TYR A 155 -5.16 8.89 23.13
N ALA A 156 -5.07 10.18 22.79
CA ALA A 156 -3.84 10.83 22.29
C ALA A 156 -2.60 10.56 23.16
N HIS A 157 -2.77 10.52 24.48
CA HIS A 157 -1.69 10.34 25.44
C HIS A 157 -1.54 8.92 26.00
N HIS A 158 -2.26 7.93 25.41
CA HIS A 158 -2.11 6.53 25.76
C HIS A 158 -0.96 5.91 24.98
N ARG A 159 -0.21 5.03 25.65
CA ARG A 159 0.84 4.23 25.01
C ARG A 159 0.25 3.02 24.28
N PRO A 160 0.96 2.43 23.31
CA PRO A 160 0.47 1.28 22.54
C PRO A 160 -0.03 0.10 23.40
N GLY A 161 0.60 -0.16 24.56
CA GLY A 161 0.18 -1.20 25.49
C GLY A 161 -1.17 -0.95 26.19
N GLU A 162 -1.64 0.29 26.20
CA GLU A 162 -2.89 0.72 26.83
C GLU A 162 -4.05 0.81 25.81
N LEU A 163 -3.76 0.55 24.53
CA LEU A 163 -4.69 0.66 23.42
C LEU A 163 -5.18 -0.72 22.95
N SER A 164 -6.45 -0.81 22.58
CA SER A 164 -6.98 -1.99 21.88
C SER A 164 -6.33 -2.18 20.51
N GLY A 165 -6.49 -3.36 19.89
CA GLY A 165 -5.99 -3.64 18.54
C GLY A 165 -6.48 -2.61 17.50
N GLY A 166 -7.79 -2.32 17.50
CA GLY A 166 -8.38 -1.33 16.60
C GLY A 166 -7.89 0.10 16.85
N GLN A 167 -7.66 0.47 18.12
CA GLN A 167 -7.09 1.79 18.44
C GLN A 167 -5.64 1.88 17.95
N ARG A 168 -4.82 0.84 18.18
CA ARG A 168 -3.44 0.78 17.62
C ARG A 168 -3.42 0.89 16.11
N GLN A 169 -4.36 0.23 15.41
CA GLN A 169 -4.46 0.33 13.96
C GLN A 169 -4.83 1.74 13.51
N ARG A 170 -5.74 2.42 14.20
CA ARG A 170 -6.08 3.83 13.93
C ARG A 170 -4.87 4.76 14.13
N VAL A 171 -4.06 4.53 15.15
CA VAL A 171 -2.78 5.25 15.33
C VAL A 171 -1.83 4.99 14.15
N ALA A 172 -1.69 3.74 13.71
CA ALA A 172 -0.83 3.37 12.58
C ALA A 172 -1.30 4.02 11.27
N ILE A 173 -2.61 4.09 11.02
CA ILE A 173 -3.21 4.78 9.87
C ILE A 173 -2.92 6.29 9.95
N ALA A 174 -3.17 6.93 11.09
CA ALA A 174 -2.90 8.36 11.26
C ALA A 174 -1.40 8.66 11.06
N ARG A 175 -0.51 7.82 11.61
CA ARG A 175 0.93 7.94 11.40
C ARG A 175 1.32 7.82 9.94
N ALA A 176 0.72 6.89 9.20
CA ALA A 176 0.98 6.72 7.78
C ALA A 176 0.54 7.93 6.93
N LEU A 177 -0.50 8.65 7.37
CA LEU A 177 -1.09 9.77 6.64
C LEU A 177 -0.55 11.15 7.03
N VAL A 178 0.14 11.26 8.17
CA VAL A 178 0.53 12.56 8.75
C VAL A 178 1.45 13.38 7.84
N THR A 179 2.26 12.70 7.03
CA THR A 179 3.15 13.32 6.02
C THR A 179 2.44 13.70 4.73
N GLN A 180 1.13 13.40 4.61
CA GLN A 180 0.34 13.57 3.38
C GLN A 180 0.96 12.79 2.20
N PRO A 181 1.16 11.47 2.35
CA PRO A 181 1.81 10.67 1.34
C PRO A 181 0.97 10.59 0.06
N ARG A 182 1.60 10.32 -1.06
CA ARG A 182 0.91 10.05 -2.32
C ARG A 182 0.40 8.62 -2.42
N ILE A 183 1.05 7.70 -1.72
CA ILE A 183 0.72 6.27 -1.70
C ILE A 183 0.76 5.77 -0.26
N VAL A 184 -0.23 5.00 0.12
CA VAL A 184 -0.24 4.21 1.37
C VAL A 184 -0.14 2.74 1.04
N LEU A 185 0.88 2.09 1.56
CA LEU A 185 1.13 0.66 1.47
C LEU A 185 0.62 -0.01 2.73
N ALA A 186 -0.29 -0.98 2.61
CA ALA A 186 -0.91 -1.66 3.73
C ALA A 186 -0.70 -3.17 3.62
N ASP A 187 0.14 -3.72 4.49
CA ASP A 187 0.40 -5.15 4.57
C ASP A 187 -0.49 -5.78 5.65
N GLU A 188 -1.47 -6.59 5.23
CA GLU A 188 -2.46 -7.27 6.08
C GLU A 188 -3.11 -6.35 7.14
N PRO A 189 -3.70 -5.20 6.77
CA PRO A 189 -4.08 -4.15 7.73
C PRO A 189 -5.23 -4.54 8.66
N THR A 190 -5.92 -5.64 8.41
CA THR A 190 -7.08 -6.13 9.19
C THR A 190 -6.84 -7.45 9.91
N ALA A 191 -5.68 -8.10 9.71
CA ALA A 191 -5.41 -9.47 10.18
C ALA A 191 -5.52 -9.65 11.70
N ASN A 192 -5.21 -8.61 12.49
CA ASN A 192 -5.23 -8.66 13.95
C ASN A 192 -6.47 -7.97 14.56
N LEU A 193 -7.55 -7.82 13.78
CA LEU A 193 -8.77 -7.13 14.19
C LEU A 193 -9.98 -8.06 14.10
N ASP A 194 -10.91 -7.91 15.05
CA ASP A 194 -12.23 -8.50 14.92
C ASP A 194 -12.97 -7.96 13.69
N SER A 195 -14.03 -8.66 13.26
CA SER A 195 -14.74 -8.34 12.01
C SER A 195 -15.36 -6.93 12.01
N THR A 196 -15.92 -6.49 13.14
CA THR A 196 -16.55 -5.17 13.25
C THR A 196 -15.50 -4.05 13.18
N THR A 197 -14.42 -4.19 13.94
CA THR A 197 -13.31 -3.23 13.94
C THR A 197 -12.63 -3.20 12.57
N GLY A 198 -12.38 -4.38 11.95
CA GLY A 198 -11.80 -4.49 10.60
C GLY A 198 -12.65 -3.77 9.55
N THR A 199 -13.98 -3.95 9.60
CA THR A 199 -14.91 -3.25 8.71
C THR A 199 -14.82 -1.73 8.88
N ALA A 200 -14.86 -1.22 10.10
CA ALA A 200 -14.76 0.22 10.36
C ALA A 200 -13.42 0.83 9.92
N ILE A 201 -12.32 0.06 10.01
CA ILE A 201 -11.00 0.46 9.48
C ILE A 201 -11.02 0.55 7.95
N LEU A 202 -11.63 -0.42 7.27
CA LEU A 202 -11.73 -0.41 5.82
C LEU A 202 -12.61 0.74 5.31
N ASP A 203 -13.71 1.03 6.00
CA ASP A 203 -14.58 2.17 5.67
C ASP A 203 -13.82 3.49 5.79
N LEU A 204 -13.00 3.66 6.84
CA LEU A 204 -12.10 4.80 7.00
C LEU A 204 -11.10 4.90 5.83
N MET A 205 -10.45 3.78 5.44
CA MET A 205 -9.49 3.78 4.33
C MET A 205 -10.16 4.12 2.99
N GLN A 206 -11.37 3.62 2.73
CA GLN A 206 -12.14 3.97 1.54
C GLN A 206 -12.51 5.47 1.51
N GLU A 207 -12.88 6.04 2.65
CA GLU A 207 -13.15 7.48 2.74
C GLU A 207 -11.90 8.31 2.42
N LEU A 208 -10.74 7.90 2.93
CA LEU A 208 -9.46 8.53 2.64
C LEU A 208 -9.06 8.39 1.16
N ASN A 209 -9.36 7.24 0.55
CA ASN A 209 -9.14 7.03 -0.88
C ASN A 209 -10.01 7.95 -1.74
N ARG A 210 -11.32 8.09 -1.42
CA ARG A 210 -12.20 9.05 -2.11
C ARG A 210 -11.70 10.50 -2.03
N GLN A 211 -10.90 10.83 -1.01
CA GLN A 211 -10.23 12.11 -0.86
C GLN A 211 -8.92 12.21 -1.65
N GLY A 212 -8.59 11.19 -2.48
CA GLY A 212 -7.46 11.19 -3.40
C GLY A 212 -6.21 10.44 -2.95
N THR A 213 -6.21 9.81 -1.77
CA THR A 213 -5.07 8.98 -1.34
C THR A 213 -5.05 7.67 -2.12
N THR A 214 -3.93 7.31 -2.72
CA THR A 214 -3.73 6.00 -3.36
C THR A 214 -3.44 4.94 -2.31
N PHE A 215 -4.15 3.81 -2.36
CA PHE A 215 -3.91 2.68 -1.45
C PHE A 215 -3.51 1.44 -2.23
N LEU A 216 -2.47 0.76 -1.75
CA LEU A 216 -2.05 -0.54 -2.24
C LEU A 216 -1.98 -1.52 -1.07
N PHE A 217 -2.81 -2.56 -1.12
CA PHE A 217 -2.92 -3.58 -0.08
C PHE A 217 -2.23 -4.86 -0.49
N SER A 218 -1.57 -5.51 0.45
CA SER A 218 -1.23 -6.93 0.39
C SER A 218 -2.11 -7.66 1.37
N THR A 219 -2.99 -8.55 0.91
CA THR A 219 -3.89 -9.26 1.81
C THR A 219 -4.46 -10.53 1.19
N HIS A 220 -4.92 -11.42 2.07
CA HIS A 220 -5.80 -12.55 1.76
C HIS A 220 -7.21 -12.40 2.38
N ASP A 221 -7.51 -11.23 3.00
CA ASP A 221 -8.83 -10.97 3.61
C ASP A 221 -9.88 -10.64 2.55
N PRO A 222 -10.94 -11.49 2.39
CA PRO A 222 -12.00 -11.25 1.41
C PRO A 222 -12.74 -9.91 1.61
N ARG A 223 -12.77 -9.38 2.85
CA ARG A 223 -13.39 -8.09 3.16
C ARG A 223 -12.64 -6.93 2.51
N VAL A 224 -11.31 -7.02 2.44
CA VAL A 224 -10.47 -6.03 1.74
C VAL A 224 -10.63 -6.18 0.24
N VAL A 225 -10.55 -7.42 -0.25
CA VAL A 225 -10.69 -7.75 -1.69
C VAL A 225 -12.04 -7.26 -2.23
N SER A 226 -13.15 -7.47 -1.51
CA SER A 226 -14.49 -7.04 -1.94
C SER A 226 -14.65 -5.51 -2.08
N ARG A 227 -13.77 -4.73 -1.46
CA ARG A 227 -13.76 -3.26 -1.53
C ARG A 227 -12.78 -2.70 -2.57
N ALA A 228 -11.96 -3.56 -3.16
CA ALA A 228 -10.96 -3.15 -4.15
C ALA A 228 -11.62 -2.61 -5.43
N GLY A 229 -11.10 -1.50 -5.93
CA GLY A 229 -11.38 -1.03 -7.28
C GLY A 229 -10.63 -1.85 -8.35
N ARG A 230 -9.52 -2.50 -7.94
CA ARG A 230 -8.69 -3.37 -8.78
C ARG A 230 -8.02 -4.43 -7.94
N VAL A 231 -7.94 -5.64 -8.46
CA VAL A 231 -7.24 -6.75 -7.81
C VAL A 231 -6.16 -7.29 -8.74
N VAL A 232 -4.93 -7.35 -8.23
CA VAL A 232 -3.76 -7.92 -8.88
C VAL A 232 -3.49 -9.28 -8.25
N ARG A 233 -3.58 -10.36 -9.02
CA ARG A 233 -3.31 -11.72 -8.54
C ARG A 233 -1.83 -12.07 -8.70
N LEU A 234 -1.19 -12.36 -7.57
CA LEU A 234 0.22 -12.77 -7.50
C LEU A 234 0.31 -14.23 -7.07
N ILE A 235 0.92 -15.08 -7.91
CA ILE A 235 1.15 -16.50 -7.64
C ILE A 235 2.60 -16.81 -8.01
N ASP A 236 3.33 -17.47 -7.11
CA ASP A 236 4.72 -17.89 -7.30
C ASP A 236 5.62 -16.77 -7.88
N GLY A 237 5.49 -15.58 -7.32
CA GLY A 237 6.26 -14.41 -7.73
C GLY A 237 5.88 -13.81 -9.08
N ARG A 238 4.77 -14.19 -9.70
CA ARG A 238 4.29 -13.69 -11.00
C ARG A 238 2.93 -13.04 -10.89
N VAL A 239 2.72 -11.94 -11.61
CA VAL A 239 1.38 -11.39 -11.83
C VAL A 239 0.71 -12.29 -12.88
N VAL A 240 -0.35 -12.97 -12.46
CA VAL A 240 -1.13 -13.88 -13.34
C VAL A 240 -2.39 -13.23 -13.89
N ASP A 241 -2.87 -12.19 -13.19
CA ASP A 241 -4.01 -11.38 -13.59
C ASP A 241 -3.92 -10.03 -12.88
N ASP A 242 -4.07 -8.92 -13.59
CA ASP A 242 -3.99 -7.57 -13.05
C ASP A 242 -5.32 -6.80 -13.10
N GLN A 243 -6.40 -7.47 -13.54
CA GLN A 243 -7.77 -6.95 -13.61
C GLN A 243 -8.81 -7.93 -13.05
N ALA A 244 -8.37 -8.87 -12.20
CA ALA A 244 -9.26 -9.83 -11.58
C ALA A 244 -10.40 -9.12 -10.84
N THR A 245 -11.61 -9.63 -10.98
CA THR A 245 -12.74 -9.15 -10.19
C THR A 245 -12.64 -9.65 -8.75
N ALA A 246 -13.19 -8.89 -7.80
CA ALA A 246 -13.25 -9.31 -6.40
C ALA A 246 -13.95 -10.68 -6.23
N ALA A 247 -14.96 -10.99 -7.07
CA ALA A 247 -15.67 -12.27 -7.05
C ALA A 247 -14.81 -13.45 -7.49
N GLU A 248 -14.02 -13.31 -8.56
CA GLU A 248 -13.09 -14.34 -9.05
C GLU A 248 -12.01 -14.65 -8.02
N VAL A 249 -11.48 -13.61 -7.37
CA VAL A 249 -10.44 -13.77 -6.34
C VAL A 249 -11.01 -14.39 -5.08
N ALA A 250 -12.21 -14.00 -4.62
CA ALA A 250 -12.86 -14.60 -3.47
C ALA A 250 -13.14 -16.09 -3.69
N THR A 251 -13.57 -16.50 -4.89
CA THR A 251 -13.77 -17.91 -5.26
C THR A 251 -12.46 -18.70 -5.23
N ALA A 252 -11.38 -18.14 -5.77
CA ALA A 252 -10.06 -18.79 -5.79
C ALA A 252 -9.45 -18.93 -4.38
N MET A 253 -9.73 -17.99 -3.46
CA MET A 253 -9.28 -18.03 -2.06
C MET A 253 -10.05 -19.03 -1.21
N ALA A 254 -11.29 -19.38 -1.56
CA ALA A 254 -12.11 -20.35 -0.82
C ALA A 254 -11.73 -21.81 -1.11
N ILE A 255 -10.89 -22.07 -2.12
CA ILE A 255 -10.48 -23.43 -2.57
C ILE A 255 -9.15 -23.86 -1.91
N HIS A 256 -8.48 -22.99 -1.19
CA HIS A 256 -7.20 -23.24 -0.50
C HIS A 256 -7.32 -22.97 0.99
#